data_5a8ecc833157872c8a7d9a66a9a91d8a
#
_entry.id   5a8ecc833157872c8a7d9a66a9a91d8a
#
_cell.length_a   1.000
_cell.length_b   1.000
_cell.length_c   1.000
_cell.angle_alpha   90.00
_cell.angle_beta   90.00
_cell.angle_gamma   90.00
#
_symmetry.space_group_name_H-M   'P 1'
#
loop_
_entity.id
_entity.type
_entity.pdbx_description
1 polymer ?
#
loop_
_entity_poly.entity_id
_entity_poly.type
_entity_poly.pdbx_seq_one_letter_code
_entity_poly.pdbx_strand_id
1 'polypeptide(L)'
;MSSITSFETVQGTTDDSGGKIVLSQGITRSLSTSGAGNFTSIPIIDLRSLVSSAATAADKEHMVSEIRDACSKVGFFVIKNHGIDWNIVETAFDALEEFFGLPLESKLKIHQSASPSYMGYEEPYYTNIDGLSKGDSKESVYLSYDPYLDPLGVGDAMPKVLKRDNLWPDPEDAPKFRPAVEAYRAACLDLVRKIIRVLALAMGEEESFFDKKTTYPIATIRALHYPPQEGSAKEEIGLGAHTDIQMMTIIAQKPYSAECLEVLNAAGQWVKPKLEPETFVVNLGDMTGRLTNDVFQSTVHRVRNKTAEGKLSQSRYSMPFFFGMSNDELITTLPQFVTEENPLKENYLRGMTGYEHYNRRLQRAHHKHPSAVSSASTALPPGMTKVNGVLVDDM
;
A
#
# COMPACT_ATOMS: atom_id res chain seq x y z
N MET A 1 33.26 -8.88 -18.30
CA MET A 1 33.00 -7.41 -18.24
C MET A 1 31.90 -7.23 -17.22
N SER A 2 32.27 -6.75 -16.05
CA SER A 2 31.40 -6.65 -14.88
C SER A 2 30.52 -5.42 -15.00
N SER A 3 29.21 -5.63 -15.11
CA SER A 3 28.23 -4.56 -14.92
C SER A 3 28.19 -4.19 -13.42
N ILE A 4 28.79 -3.07 -13.07
CA ILE A 4 28.67 -2.46 -11.76
C ILE A 4 27.26 -1.84 -11.72
N THR A 5 26.34 -2.51 -11.02
CA THR A 5 25.09 -1.87 -10.58
C THR A 5 25.45 -0.81 -9.55
N SER A 6 25.37 0.46 -9.94
CA SER A 6 25.53 1.57 -9.02
C SER A 6 24.32 1.65 -8.10
N PHE A 7 24.50 1.28 -6.84
CA PHE A 7 23.51 1.50 -5.79
C PHE A 7 23.62 2.95 -5.29
N GLU A 8 22.56 3.74 -5.39
CA GLU A 8 22.50 5.06 -4.77
C GLU A 8 22.21 4.93 -3.27
N THR A 9 23.07 5.55 -2.46
CA THR A 9 22.89 5.63 -1.01
C THR A 9 21.77 6.63 -0.67
N VAL A 10 21.00 6.33 0.36
CA VAL A 10 19.92 7.19 0.87
C VAL A 10 20.49 8.57 1.25
N GLN A 11 20.07 9.63 0.55
CA GLN A 11 20.18 11.00 1.05
C GLN A 11 18.92 11.31 1.87
N GLY A 12 18.82 10.71 3.05
CA GLY A 12 17.96 11.15 4.13
C GLY A 12 18.87 11.47 5.30
N THR A 13 18.50 12.37 6.17
CA THR A 13 19.27 12.67 7.38
C THR A 13 19.38 11.39 8.22
N THR A 14 20.49 10.65 8.03
CA THR A 14 20.92 9.63 8.99
C THR A 14 21.39 10.40 10.22
N ASP A 15 20.73 10.20 11.35
CA ASP A 15 21.38 10.57 12.58
C ASP A 15 22.56 9.59 12.82
N ASP A 16 23.60 10.07 13.46
CA ASP A 16 24.83 9.28 13.77
C ASP A 16 24.59 8.12 14.76
N SER A 17 23.33 7.78 15.08
CA SER A 17 22.93 6.79 16.10
C SER A 17 22.48 5.45 15.54
N GLY A 18 23.06 4.98 14.44
CA GLY A 18 22.96 3.57 14.04
C GLY A 18 21.77 3.19 13.16
N GLY A 19 21.72 3.72 11.94
CA GLY A 19 20.90 3.11 10.85
C GLY A 19 19.41 3.29 10.99
N LYS A 20 18.93 4.46 11.40
CA LYS A 20 17.50 4.81 11.40
C LYS A 20 17.17 5.69 10.20
N ILE A 21 16.04 5.44 9.55
CA ILE A 21 15.42 6.34 8.59
C ILE A 21 14.21 7.02 9.23
N VAL A 22 14.17 8.34 9.20
CA VAL A 22 12.99 9.10 9.62
C VAL A 22 12.12 9.32 8.38
N LEU A 23 10.95 8.71 8.35
CA LEU A 23 9.94 9.00 7.36
C LEU A 23 9.24 10.30 7.72
N SER A 24 8.82 11.06 6.74
CA SER A 24 8.20 12.39 6.88
C SER A 24 7.00 12.47 7.81
N GLN A 25 6.36 11.35 8.05
CA GLN A 25 5.23 11.24 8.96
C GLN A 25 5.67 11.11 10.45
N GLY A 26 6.95 11.42 10.75
CA GLY A 26 7.51 11.28 12.09
C GLY A 26 7.72 9.83 12.52
N ILE A 27 7.60 8.88 11.59
CA ILE A 27 7.85 7.47 11.85
C ILE A 27 9.34 7.22 11.67
N THR A 28 10.01 6.88 12.75
CA THR A 28 11.38 6.40 12.69
C THR A 28 11.37 4.90 12.43
N ARG A 29 12.05 4.45 11.38
CA ARG A 29 12.29 3.03 11.11
C ARG A 29 13.76 2.74 11.30
N SER A 30 14.07 1.73 12.11
CA SER A 30 15.43 1.22 12.20
C SER A 30 15.78 0.47 10.93
N LEU A 31 16.90 0.81 10.30
CA LEU A 31 17.44 0.04 9.15
C LEU A 31 18.04 -1.29 9.61
N SER A 32 18.27 -1.45 10.91
CA SER A 32 18.84 -2.65 11.54
C SER A 32 17.82 -3.48 12.30
N THR A 33 16.52 -3.36 11.97
CA THR A 33 15.54 -4.21 12.66
C THR A 33 15.74 -5.66 12.32
N SER A 34 15.70 -6.43 13.34
CA SER A 34 15.86 -7.86 13.50
C SER A 34 15.03 -8.77 12.56
N GLY A 35 14.97 -8.50 11.27
CA GLY A 35 14.17 -9.31 10.36
C GLY A 35 14.34 -8.94 8.90
N ALA A 36 14.40 -7.66 8.54
CA ALA A 36 14.60 -7.30 7.14
C ALA A 36 15.99 -7.75 6.69
N GLY A 37 16.04 -8.72 5.78
CA GLY A 37 17.28 -9.21 5.21
C GLY A 37 17.92 -8.16 4.31
N ASN A 38 19.22 -8.27 4.09
CA ASN A 38 19.92 -7.57 3.02
C ASN A 38 19.54 -8.20 1.68
N PHE A 39 18.25 -8.14 1.31
CA PHE A 39 17.81 -8.68 0.04
C PHE A 39 18.33 -7.83 -1.13
N THR A 40 18.66 -8.51 -2.20
CA THR A 40 19.14 -7.90 -3.45
C THR A 40 18.13 -8.07 -4.60
N SER A 41 17.06 -8.81 -4.36
CA SER A 41 15.96 -9.03 -5.31
C SER A 41 14.65 -9.24 -4.56
N ILE A 42 13.54 -8.95 -5.23
CA ILE A 42 12.19 -9.22 -4.74
C ILE A 42 11.78 -10.62 -5.27
N PRO A 43 11.34 -11.55 -4.40
CA PRO A 43 10.98 -12.90 -4.84
C PRO A 43 9.73 -12.91 -5.72
N ILE A 44 9.67 -13.87 -6.65
CA ILE A 44 8.50 -14.13 -7.49
C ILE A 44 7.87 -15.44 -7.02
N ILE A 45 6.60 -15.40 -6.64
CA ILE A 45 5.85 -16.54 -6.10
C ILE A 45 4.77 -16.97 -7.11
N ASP A 46 4.70 -18.26 -7.39
CA ASP A 46 3.69 -18.83 -8.27
C ASP A 46 2.46 -19.25 -7.46
N LEU A 47 1.32 -18.59 -7.70
CA LEU A 47 0.07 -18.86 -6.99
C LEU A 47 -0.79 -19.95 -7.67
N ARG A 48 -0.25 -20.73 -8.62
CA ARG A 48 -0.99 -21.77 -9.31
C ARG A 48 -1.66 -22.76 -8.35
N SER A 49 -0.98 -23.13 -7.26
CA SER A 49 -1.51 -24.03 -6.23
C SER A 49 -2.66 -23.41 -5.41
N LEU A 50 -2.82 -22.12 -5.42
CA LEU A 50 -3.94 -21.42 -4.76
C LEU A 50 -5.24 -21.46 -5.58
N VAL A 51 -5.11 -21.52 -6.91
CA VAL A 51 -6.24 -21.41 -7.85
C VAL A 51 -6.58 -22.73 -8.53
N SER A 52 -5.67 -23.70 -8.54
CA SER A 52 -5.85 -25.00 -9.18
C SER A 52 -6.50 -26.01 -8.25
N SER A 53 -7.58 -26.67 -8.72
CA SER A 53 -8.19 -27.81 -8.02
C SER A 53 -7.33 -29.08 -8.00
N ALA A 54 -6.25 -29.12 -8.79
CA ALA A 54 -5.31 -30.22 -8.85
C ALA A 54 -4.10 -30.06 -7.92
N ALA A 55 -4.03 -28.96 -7.17
CA ALA A 55 -2.93 -28.71 -6.24
C ALA A 55 -2.94 -29.72 -5.08
N THR A 56 -1.77 -30.23 -4.76
CA THR A 56 -1.57 -31.16 -3.62
C THR A 56 -1.36 -30.39 -2.30
N ALA A 57 -1.47 -31.09 -1.16
CA ALA A 57 -1.11 -30.53 0.13
C ALA A 57 0.35 -30.06 0.18
N ALA A 58 1.27 -30.80 -0.45
CA ALA A 58 2.68 -30.44 -0.53
C ALA A 58 2.92 -29.16 -1.35
N ASP A 59 2.19 -28.94 -2.45
CA ASP A 59 2.25 -27.71 -3.22
C ASP A 59 1.79 -26.49 -2.40
N LYS A 60 0.73 -26.68 -1.58
CA LYS A 60 0.23 -25.66 -0.68
C LYS A 60 1.23 -25.33 0.43
N GLU A 61 1.81 -26.36 1.07
CA GLU A 61 2.84 -26.17 2.11
C GLU A 61 4.06 -25.44 1.58
N HIS A 62 4.51 -25.81 0.35
CA HIS A 62 5.61 -25.12 -0.30
C HIS A 62 5.31 -23.63 -0.51
N MET A 63 4.15 -23.30 -1.08
CA MET A 63 3.71 -21.91 -1.27
C MET A 63 3.61 -21.13 0.05
N VAL A 64 3.09 -21.76 1.13
CA VAL A 64 3.03 -21.15 2.47
C VAL A 64 4.44 -20.80 2.97
N SER A 65 5.40 -21.72 2.76
CA SER A 65 6.81 -21.51 3.13
C SER A 65 7.45 -20.37 2.34
N GLU A 66 7.23 -20.31 1.02
CA GLU A 66 7.74 -19.21 0.17
C GLU A 66 7.17 -17.86 0.59
N ILE A 67 5.85 -17.79 0.87
CA ILE A 67 5.20 -16.57 1.35
C ILE A 67 5.72 -16.16 2.73
N ARG A 68 5.89 -17.11 3.67
CA ARG A 68 6.49 -16.83 4.98
C ARG A 68 7.88 -16.22 4.85
N ASP A 69 8.72 -16.79 4.01
CA ASP A 69 10.08 -16.33 3.75
C ASP A 69 10.09 -14.93 3.12
N ALA A 70 9.26 -14.70 2.12
CA ALA A 70 9.12 -13.39 1.48
C ALA A 70 8.63 -12.32 2.47
N CYS A 71 7.62 -12.64 3.29
CA CYS A 71 7.06 -11.74 4.29
C CYS A 71 8.05 -11.39 5.40
N SER A 72 8.84 -12.36 5.87
CA SER A 72 9.80 -12.15 6.97
C SER A 72 11.10 -11.51 6.52
N LYS A 73 11.60 -11.81 5.32
CA LYS A 73 12.91 -11.35 4.84
C LYS A 73 12.85 -10.08 4.02
N VAL A 74 11.72 -9.83 3.33
CA VAL A 74 11.58 -8.75 2.34
C VAL A 74 10.38 -7.85 2.61
N GLY A 75 9.22 -8.43 2.96
CA GLY A 75 7.93 -7.72 3.05
C GLY A 75 7.30 -7.38 1.70
N PHE A 76 7.95 -7.79 0.61
CA PHE A 76 7.52 -7.62 -0.78
C PHE A 76 7.72 -8.92 -1.56
N PHE A 77 6.83 -9.19 -2.50
CA PHE A 77 6.96 -10.27 -3.50
C PHE A 77 6.15 -9.96 -4.75
N VAL A 78 6.51 -10.58 -5.85
CA VAL A 78 5.73 -10.54 -7.10
C VAL A 78 4.94 -11.83 -7.19
N ILE A 79 3.68 -11.76 -7.62
CA ILE A 79 2.82 -12.93 -7.81
C ILE A 79 2.49 -13.14 -9.28
N LYS A 80 2.52 -14.40 -9.72
CA LYS A 80 2.11 -14.86 -11.04
C LYS A 80 1.11 -16.02 -10.94
N ASN A 81 0.41 -16.32 -12.03
CA ASN A 81 -0.60 -17.40 -12.08
C ASN A 81 -1.70 -17.26 -10.99
N HIS A 82 -2.06 -16.02 -10.70
CA HIS A 82 -2.99 -15.63 -9.61
C HIS A 82 -4.47 -15.86 -9.95
N GLY A 83 -4.80 -16.23 -11.19
CA GLY A 83 -6.15 -16.58 -11.63
C GLY A 83 -7.08 -15.41 -11.97
N ILE A 84 -6.62 -14.16 -11.86
CA ILE A 84 -7.38 -13.01 -12.39
C ILE A 84 -7.25 -12.99 -13.91
N ASP A 85 -8.38 -12.87 -14.63
CA ASP A 85 -8.38 -12.60 -16.06
C ASP A 85 -7.76 -11.22 -16.31
N TRP A 86 -6.61 -11.20 -17.00
CA TRP A 86 -5.85 -9.99 -17.23
C TRP A 86 -6.61 -8.94 -18.06
N ASN A 87 -7.62 -9.33 -18.85
CA ASN A 87 -8.49 -8.40 -19.54
C ASN A 87 -9.23 -7.46 -18.58
N ILE A 88 -9.53 -7.90 -17.34
CA ILE A 88 -10.12 -7.03 -16.31
C ILE A 88 -9.13 -5.91 -15.94
N VAL A 89 -7.87 -6.25 -15.81
CA VAL A 89 -6.80 -5.30 -15.46
C VAL A 89 -6.55 -4.31 -16.59
N GLU A 90 -6.43 -4.80 -17.82
CA GLU A 90 -6.24 -3.95 -19.02
C GLU A 90 -7.44 -3.00 -19.22
N THR A 91 -8.68 -3.52 -19.11
CA THR A 91 -9.90 -2.70 -19.22
C THR A 91 -9.92 -1.59 -18.15
N ALA A 92 -9.48 -1.89 -16.93
CA ALA A 92 -9.38 -0.88 -15.87
C ALA A 92 -8.31 0.18 -16.19
N PHE A 93 -7.15 -0.22 -16.72
CA PHE A 93 -6.14 0.74 -17.16
C PHE A 93 -6.60 1.62 -18.30
N ASP A 94 -7.29 1.07 -19.30
CA ASP A 94 -7.83 1.85 -20.40
C ASP A 94 -8.85 2.89 -19.92
N ALA A 95 -9.68 2.52 -18.92
CA ALA A 95 -10.61 3.45 -18.30
C ALA A 95 -9.89 4.54 -17.46
N LEU A 96 -8.75 4.22 -16.83
CA LEU A 96 -7.92 5.21 -16.17
C LEU A 96 -7.31 6.20 -17.16
N GLU A 97 -6.79 5.71 -18.29
CA GLU A 97 -6.23 6.55 -19.34
C GLU A 97 -7.30 7.54 -19.88
N GLU A 98 -8.52 7.06 -20.12
CA GLU A 98 -9.66 7.88 -20.55
C GLU A 98 -9.98 8.97 -19.49
N PHE A 99 -10.11 8.60 -18.22
CA PHE A 99 -10.44 9.52 -17.14
C PHE A 99 -9.34 10.57 -16.89
N PHE A 100 -8.07 10.16 -16.76
CA PHE A 100 -6.99 11.10 -16.50
C PHE A 100 -6.70 12.01 -17.71
N GLY A 101 -7.09 11.60 -18.93
CA GLY A 101 -7.05 12.42 -20.14
C GLY A 101 -8.13 13.51 -20.21
N LEU A 102 -9.14 13.49 -19.32
CA LEU A 102 -10.18 14.52 -19.26
C LEU A 102 -9.59 15.91 -18.88
N PRO A 103 -10.27 17.01 -19.28
CA PRO A 103 -9.98 18.35 -18.77
C PRO A 103 -9.99 18.38 -17.24
N LEU A 104 -9.10 19.20 -16.65
CA LEU A 104 -8.98 19.33 -15.20
C LEU A 104 -10.31 19.67 -14.52
N GLU A 105 -11.12 20.53 -15.15
CA GLU A 105 -12.44 20.93 -14.64
C GLU A 105 -13.39 19.73 -14.47
N SER A 106 -13.38 18.75 -15.39
CA SER A 106 -14.18 17.52 -15.26
C SER A 106 -13.68 16.66 -14.10
N LYS A 107 -12.37 16.51 -13.95
CA LYS A 107 -11.76 15.77 -12.83
C LYS A 107 -12.05 16.42 -11.46
N LEU A 108 -12.03 17.74 -11.38
CA LEU A 108 -12.31 18.50 -10.16
C LEU A 108 -13.76 18.39 -9.68
N LYS A 109 -14.72 17.96 -10.52
CA LYS A 109 -16.11 17.68 -10.08
C LYS A 109 -16.17 16.63 -8.94
N ILE A 110 -15.19 15.74 -8.90
CA ILE A 110 -15.07 14.70 -7.87
C ILE A 110 -13.85 14.91 -6.97
N HIS A 111 -13.43 16.15 -6.77
CA HIS A 111 -12.28 16.46 -5.93
C HIS A 111 -12.50 16.01 -4.49
N GLN A 112 -11.48 15.38 -3.89
CA GLN A 112 -11.57 14.77 -2.56
C GLN A 112 -11.96 15.75 -1.42
N SER A 113 -11.76 17.05 -1.58
CA SER A 113 -12.20 18.06 -0.59
C SER A 113 -13.71 18.08 -0.35
N ALA A 114 -14.51 17.52 -1.27
CA ALA A 114 -15.94 17.34 -1.11
C ALA A 114 -16.31 16.09 -0.30
N SER A 115 -15.34 15.19 -0.03
CA SER A 115 -15.56 13.96 0.71
C SER A 115 -15.03 14.07 2.15
N PRO A 116 -15.84 13.86 3.19
CA PRO A 116 -15.34 13.82 4.58
C PRO A 116 -14.39 12.64 4.85
N SER A 117 -14.33 11.69 3.93
CA SER A 117 -13.55 10.45 4.04
C SER A 117 -12.33 10.41 3.12
N TYR A 118 -11.93 11.54 2.54
CA TYR A 118 -10.79 11.66 1.61
C TYR A 118 -10.94 10.85 0.31
N MET A 119 -12.16 10.53 -0.10
CA MET A 119 -12.44 9.82 -1.35
C MET A 119 -12.57 10.81 -2.50
N GLY A 120 -12.14 10.41 -3.70
CA GLY A 120 -12.22 11.21 -4.92
C GLY A 120 -10.87 11.56 -5.52
N TYR A 121 -10.88 12.55 -6.41
CA TYR A 121 -9.72 13.00 -7.19
C TYR A 121 -8.82 13.93 -6.38
N GLU A 122 -7.52 13.79 -6.57
CA GLU A 122 -6.49 14.74 -6.15
C GLU A 122 -5.57 15.08 -7.33
N GLU A 123 -5.27 16.35 -7.48
CA GLU A 123 -4.36 16.86 -8.50
C GLU A 123 -2.88 16.63 -8.12
N PRO A 124 -1.95 16.78 -9.09
CA PRO A 124 -0.52 16.67 -8.83
C PRO A 124 -0.06 17.62 -7.71
N TYR A 125 0.84 17.15 -6.87
CA TYR A 125 1.41 17.87 -5.73
C TYR A 125 0.42 18.23 -4.60
N TYR A 126 -0.80 17.68 -4.63
CA TYR A 126 -1.78 17.87 -3.56
C TYR A 126 -1.34 17.17 -2.27
N THR A 127 -0.85 15.96 -2.36
CA THR A 127 -0.26 15.23 -1.24
C THR A 127 1.26 15.36 -1.23
N ASN A 128 1.83 15.27 -0.03
CA ASN A 128 3.28 15.26 0.20
C ASN A 128 3.57 14.24 1.30
N ILE A 129 3.78 13.00 0.88
CA ILE A 129 3.94 11.87 1.81
C ILE A 129 5.26 11.95 2.56
N ASP A 130 6.33 12.39 1.94
CA ASP A 130 7.65 12.48 2.59
C ASP A 130 7.94 13.82 3.28
N GLY A 131 7.12 14.84 3.06
CA GLY A 131 7.30 16.16 3.65
C GLY A 131 8.59 16.89 3.25
N LEU A 132 9.44 16.27 2.45
CA LEU A 132 10.78 16.74 2.08
C LEU A 132 10.82 17.38 0.70
N SER A 133 9.85 17.07 -0.16
CA SER A 133 9.76 17.51 -1.54
C SER A 133 8.69 18.59 -1.77
N LYS A 134 8.55 19.03 -3.00
CA LYS A 134 7.45 19.91 -3.46
C LYS A 134 6.08 19.27 -3.29
N GLY A 135 6.02 17.95 -3.19
CA GLY A 135 4.85 17.09 -3.19
C GLY A 135 5.00 15.95 -4.20
N ASP A 136 4.09 14.99 -4.13
CA ASP A 136 4.10 13.83 -5.02
C ASP A 136 3.65 14.25 -6.43
N SER A 137 4.48 13.98 -7.44
CA SER A 137 4.21 14.37 -8.84
C SER A 137 3.26 13.41 -9.54
N LYS A 138 2.14 13.09 -8.92
CA LYS A 138 1.09 12.21 -9.42
C LYS A 138 -0.28 12.83 -9.21
N GLU A 139 -1.24 12.47 -10.04
CA GLU A 139 -2.65 12.67 -9.76
C GLU A 139 -3.30 11.32 -9.44
N SER A 140 -4.39 11.31 -8.68
CA SER A 140 -5.06 10.06 -8.33
C SER A 140 -6.55 10.19 -8.04
N VAL A 141 -7.27 9.05 -8.11
CA VAL A 141 -8.62 8.91 -7.57
C VAL A 141 -8.57 7.87 -6.46
N TYR A 142 -9.08 8.22 -5.28
CA TYR A 142 -9.13 7.36 -4.13
C TYR A 142 -10.55 6.86 -3.91
N LEU A 143 -10.73 5.54 -3.84
CA LEU A 143 -12.03 4.88 -3.76
C LEU A 143 -12.05 3.87 -2.62
N SER A 144 -13.08 3.93 -1.79
CA SER A 144 -13.29 3.03 -0.66
C SER A 144 -14.03 1.77 -1.06
N TYR A 145 -14.00 0.78 -0.17
CA TYR A 145 -14.80 -0.43 -0.22
C TYR A 145 -16.30 -0.11 -0.30
N ASP A 146 -16.98 -0.84 -1.19
CA ASP A 146 -18.43 -0.79 -1.30
C ASP A 146 -19.02 -2.14 -0.86
N PRO A 147 -19.69 -2.21 0.31
CA PRO A 147 -20.21 -3.45 0.86
C PRO A 147 -21.36 -4.05 0.05
N TYR A 148 -22.05 -3.25 -0.78
CA TYR A 148 -23.12 -3.74 -1.65
C TYR A 148 -22.61 -4.47 -2.88
N LEU A 149 -21.34 -4.25 -3.24
CA LEU A 149 -20.65 -4.95 -4.32
C LEU A 149 -19.79 -6.12 -3.84
N ASP A 150 -19.82 -6.41 -2.54
CA ASP A 150 -19.10 -7.55 -1.98
C ASP A 150 -19.87 -8.86 -2.26
N PRO A 151 -19.23 -9.87 -2.89
CA PRO A 151 -19.85 -11.18 -3.11
C PRO A 151 -20.36 -11.88 -1.85
N LEU A 152 -19.87 -11.51 -0.68
CA LEU A 152 -20.36 -12.05 0.61
C LEU A 152 -21.74 -11.51 1.01
N GLY A 153 -22.30 -10.53 0.28
CA GLY A 153 -23.64 -10.00 0.55
C GLY A 153 -23.76 -9.26 1.89
N VAL A 154 -22.71 -8.57 2.32
CA VAL A 154 -22.62 -7.93 3.65
C VAL A 154 -23.16 -6.51 3.68
N GLY A 155 -23.68 -5.97 2.56
CA GLY A 155 -24.02 -4.55 2.39
C GLY A 155 -24.94 -3.99 3.47
N ASP A 156 -26.01 -4.68 3.80
CA ASP A 156 -27.00 -4.22 4.78
C ASP A 156 -26.54 -4.39 6.22
N ALA A 157 -25.63 -5.34 6.47
CA ALA A 157 -25.13 -5.65 7.81
C ALA A 157 -24.01 -4.69 8.25
N MET A 158 -23.35 -3.97 7.30
CA MET A 158 -22.28 -3.05 7.65
C MET A 158 -22.83 -1.81 8.38
N PRO A 159 -22.27 -1.46 9.56
CA PRO A 159 -22.68 -0.26 10.29
C PRO A 159 -22.52 1.00 9.42
N LYS A 160 -23.56 1.85 9.38
CA LYS A 160 -23.57 3.06 8.54
C LYS A 160 -22.40 4.00 8.82
N VAL A 161 -21.95 4.09 10.09
CA VAL A 161 -20.82 4.93 10.51
C VAL A 161 -19.49 4.53 9.88
N LEU A 162 -19.38 3.28 9.39
CA LEU A 162 -18.19 2.75 8.73
C LEU A 162 -18.24 2.84 7.22
N LYS A 163 -19.42 3.15 6.66
CA LYS A 163 -19.57 3.32 5.20
C LYS A 163 -18.92 4.64 4.77
N ARG A 164 -18.27 4.60 3.63
CA ARG A 164 -17.64 5.76 3.00
C ARG A 164 -18.17 5.88 1.58
N ASP A 165 -18.73 7.04 1.25
CA ASP A 165 -19.25 7.29 -0.08
C ASP A 165 -18.12 7.59 -1.06
N ASN A 166 -18.13 6.89 -2.19
CA ASN A 166 -17.21 7.15 -3.28
C ASN A 166 -17.72 8.30 -4.14
N LEU A 167 -16.82 9.16 -4.57
CA LEU A 167 -17.09 10.16 -5.59
C LEU A 167 -16.72 9.55 -6.95
N TRP A 168 -17.72 9.44 -7.82
CA TRP A 168 -17.56 8.91 -9.17
C TRP A 168 -17.63 10.01 -10.22
N PRO A 169 -16.84 9.95 -11.31
CA PRO A 169 -17.00 10.87 -12.43
C PRO A 169 -18.38 10.71 -13.06
N ASP A 170 -18.82 11.79 -13.72
CA ASP A 170 -20.05 11.76 -14.49
C ASP A 170 -19.95 10.67 -15.58
N PRO A 171 -20.95 9.78 -15.70
CA PRO A 171 -20.98 8.78 -16.76
C PRO A 171 -20.94 9.36 -18.18
N GLU A 172 -21.34 10.62 -18.37
CA GLU A 172 -21.21 11.33 -19.66
C GLU A 172 -19.75 11.67 -19.98
N ASP A 173 -18.95 12.00 -18.94
CA ASP A 173 -17.52 12.33 -19.08
C ASP A 173 -16.65 11.06 -19.15
N ALA A 174 -16.96 10.03 -18.35
CA ALA A 174 -16.15 8.81 -18.22
C ALA A 174 -17.02 7.54 -18.05
N PRO A 175 -17.72 7.09 -19.09
CA PRO A 175 -18.72 6.01 -18.99
C PRO A 175 -18.13 4.66 -18.56
N LYS A 176 -16.86 4.40 -18.87
CA LYS A 176 -16.20 3.13 -18.58
C LYS A 176 -15.51 3.09 -17.19
N PHE A 177 -15.25 4.26 -16.60
CA PHE A 177 -14.39 4.34 -15.40
C PHE A 177 -14.97 3.53 -14.23
N ARG A 178 -16.22 3.81 -13.84
CA ARG A 178 -16.83 3.12 -12.70
C ARG A 178 -16.94 1.61 -12.92
N PRO A 179 -17.56 1.09 -14.00
CA PRO A 179 -17.72 -0.35 -14.17
C PRO A 179 -16.39 -1.10 -14.27
N ALA A 180 -15.36 -0.52 -14.90
CA ALA A 180 -14.05 -1.14 -15.02
C ALA A 180 -13.32 -1.21 -13.67
N VAL A 181 -13.34 -0.14 -12.88
CA VAL A 181 -12.72 -0.10 -11.55
C VAL A 181 -13.45 -1.00 -10.55
N GLU A 182 -14.79 -1.10 -10.64
CA GLU A 182 -15.57 -2.03 -9.81
C GLU A 182 -15.27 -3.49 -10.14
N ALA A 183 -15.11 -3.85 -11.42
CA ALA A 183 -14.70 -5.19 -11.84
C ALA A 183 -13.29 -5.53 -11.34
N TYR A 184 -12.34 -4.61 -11.48
CA TYR A 184 -10.98 -4.78 -10.95
C TYR A 184 -10.99 -4.96 -9.42
N ARG A 185 -11.78 -4.16 -8.70
CA ARG A 185 -11.94 -4.29 -7.24
C ARG A 185 -12.46 -5.65 -6.83
N ALA A 186 -13.50 -6.16 -7.50
CA ALA A 186 -14.08 -7.46 -7.21
C ALA A 186 -13.04 -8.59 -7.40
N ALA A 187 -12.27 -8.53 -8.49
CA ALA A 187 -11.21 -9.50 -8.77
C ALA A 187 -10.09 -9.45 -7.72
N CYS A 188 -9.63 -8.25 -7.33
CA CYS A 188 -8.63 -8.08 -6.29
C CYS A 188 -9.14 -8.54 -4.90
N LEU A 189 -10.41 -8.28 -4.59
CA LEU A 189 -11.00 -8.69 -3.31
C LEU A 189 -11.08 -10.21 -3.19
N ASP A 190 -11.45 -10.91 -4.26
CA ASP A 190 -11.44 -12.37 -4.30
C ASP A 190 -10.02 -12.94 -4.14
N LEU A 191 -9.05 -12.38 -4.87
CA LEU A 191 -7.67 -12.81 -4.80
C LEU A 191 -7.07 -12.58 -3.40
N VAL A 192 -7.25 -11.38 -2.82
CA VAL A 192 -6.65 -11.05 -1.53
C VAL A 192 -7.22 -11.92 -0.41
N ARG A 193 -8.52 -12.28 -0.45
CA ARG A 193 -9.13 -13.21 0.51
C ARG A 193 -8.49 -14.60 0.45
N LYS A 194 -8.08 -15.05 -0.72
CA LYS A 194 -7.31 -16.30 -0.86
C LYS A 194 -5.89 -16.15 -0.29
N ILE A 195 -5.23 -15.05 -0.59
CA ILE A 195 -3.85 -14.79 -0.11
C ILE A 195 -3.79 -14.65 1.41
N ILE A 196 -4.75 -13.95 2.05
CA ILE A 196 -4.71 -13.78 3.53
C ILE A 196 -4.95 -15.09 4.28
N ARG A 197 -5.62 -16.07 3.69
CA ARG A 197 -5.72 -17.43 4.26
C ARG A 197 -4.37 -18.13 4.25
N VAL A 198 -3.60 -17.99 3.16
CA VAL A 198 -2.21 -18.46 3.09
C VAL A 198 -1.31 -17.70 4.07
N LEU A 199 -1.55 -16.39 4.21
CA LEU A 199 -0.84 -15.56 5.17
C LEU A 199 -1.12 -16.00 6.62
N ALA A 200 -2.36 -16.40 6.96
CA ALA A 200 -2.70 -16.98 8.25
C ALA A 200 -1.88 -18.24 8.54
N LEU A 201 -1.84 -19.17 7.58
CA LEU A 201 -1.00 -20.37 7.68
C LEU A 201 0.49 -20.03 7.84
N ALA A 202 0.98 -19.03 7.08
CA ALA A 202 2.34 -18.54 7.20
C ALA A 202 2.64 -17.93 8.57
N MET A 203 1.64 -17.38 9.26
CA MET A 203 1.74 -16.88 10.62
C MET A 203 1.66 -18.01 11.68
N GLY A 204 1.29 -19.23 11.29
CA GLY A 204 1.05 -20.35 12.20
C GLY A 204 -0.36 -20.37 12.78
N GLU A 205 -1.29 -19.66 12.16
CA GLU A 205 -2.70 -19.63 12.51
C GLU A 205 -3.52 -20.60 11.63
N GLU A 206 -4.77 -20.84 12.02
CA GLU A 206 -5.73 -21.57 11.19
C GLU A 206 -6.01 -20.82 9.89
N GLU A 207 -6.22 -21.54 8.78
CA GLU A 207 -6.46 -20.95 7.47
C GLU A 207 -7.59 -19.89 7.45
N SER A 208 -8.64 -20.10 8.25
CA SER A 208 -9.80 -19.21 8.36
C SER A 208 -9.64 -18.07 9.37
N PHE A 209 -8.47 -17.90 9.97
CA PHE A 209 -8.23 -16.95 11.06
C PHE A 209 -8.68 -15.52 10.75
N PHE A 210 -8.49 -15.07 9.51
CA PHE A 210 -8.85 -13.72 9.10
C PHE A 210 -10.27 -13.59 8.55
N ASP A 211 -11.01 -14.68 8.29
CA ASP A 211 -12.30 -14.60 7.58
C ASP A 211 -13.30 -13.67 8.29
N LYS A 212 -13.48 -13.83 9.60
CA LYS A 212 -14.37 -12.98 10.40
C LYS A 212 -13.81 -11.57 10.62
N LYS A 213 -12.49 -11.46 10.69
CA LYS A 213 -11.78 -10.20 10.94
C LYS A 213 -11.76 -9.28 9.73
N THR A 214 -12.13 -9.78 8.57
CA THR A 214 -12.18 -9.07 7.29
C THR A 214 -13.58 -9.11 6.66
N THR A 215 -14.63 -9.21 7.47
CA THR A 215 -16.03 -9.17 7.00
C THR A 215 -16.38 -7.83 6.37
N TYR A 216 -15.94 -6.72 6.98
CA TYR A 216 -16.07 -5.36 6.46
C TYR A 216 -14.70 -4.70 6.31
N PRO A 217 -13.88 -5.18 5.37
CA PRO A 217 -12.48 -4.82 5.31
C PRO A 217 -12.27 -3.33 5.08
N ILE A 218 -11.17 -2.80 5.62
CA ILE A 218 -10.64 -1.52 5.16
C ILE A 218 -9.97 -1.80 3.81
N ALA A 219 -10.77 -1.81 2.75
CA ALA A 219 -10.29 -2.07 1.41
C ALA A 219 -10.48 -0.82 0.52
N THR A 220 -9.40 -0.37 -0.09
CA THR A 220 -9.39 0.86 -0.88
C THR A 220 -8.59 0.66 -2.17
N ILE A 221 -9.00 1.37 -3.23
CA ILE A 221 -8.21 1.49 -4.46
C ILE A 221 -7.71 2.91 -4.58
N ARG A 222 -6.48 3.06 -5.02
CA ARG A 222 -5.96 4.33 -5.49
C ARG A 222 -5.59 4.19 -6.97
N ALA A 223 -6.41 4.73 -7.85
CA ALA A 223 -6.08 4.85 -9.26
C ALA A 223 -5.08 5.99 -9.42
N LEU A 224 -3.89 5.71 -9.94
CA LEU A 224 -2.75 6.63 -10.00
C LEU A 224 -2.30 6.87 -11.43
N HIS A 225 -2.06 8.13 -11.77
CA HIS A 225 -1.40 8.55 -12.98
C HIS A 225 -0.14 9.35 -12.63
N TYR A 226 0.99 8.93 -13.19
CA TYR A 226 2.26 9.63 -13.15
C TYR A 226 2.51 10.19 -14.54
N PRO A 227 2.39 11.53 -14.74
CA PRO A 227 2.57 12.13 -16.05
C PRO A 227 4.04 12.04 -16.52
N PRO A 228 4.29 12.11 -17.84
CA PRO A 228 5.63 12.20 -18.38
C PRO A 228 6.37 13.37 -17.79
N GLN A 229 7.67 13.20 -17.55
CA GLN A 229 8.53 14.26 -17.04
C GLN A 229 9.43 14.80 -18.15
N GLU A 230 9.04 15.95 -18.72
CA GLU A 230 9.80 16.62 -19.73
C GLU A 230 10.75 17.66 -19.10
N GLY A 231 12.00 17.69 -19.57
CA GLY A 231 12.90 18.83 -19.48
C GLY A 231 13.44 19.22 -18.09
N SER A 232 12.95 18.69 -16.95
CA SER A 232 13.46 19.15 -15.65
C SER A 232 14.82 18.51 -15.33
N ALA A 233 15.78 19.37 -14.96
CA ALA A 233 17.11 18.93 -14.49
C ALA A 233 17.02 18.30 -13.09
N LYS A 234 15.92 18.48 -12.37
CA LYS A 234 15.67 17.95 -11.04
C LYS A 234 14.83 16.69 -11.13
N GLU A 235 15.24 15.69 -10.39
CA GLU A 235 14.55 14.46 -10.18
C GLU A 235 13.24 14.71 -9.43
N GLU A 236 12.10 14.32 -10.01
CA GLU A 236 10.82 14.42 -9.35
C GLU A 236 10.46 13.08 -8.72
N ILE A 237 10.03 13.12 -7.46
CA ILE A 237 9.54 11.96 -6.72
C ILE A 237 8.08 11.77 -7.12
N GLY A 238 7.77 10.60 -7.68
CA GLY A 238 6.40 10.22 -8.01
C GLY A 238 5.56 10.01 -6.76
N LEU A 239 6.12 9.29 -5.78
CA LEU A 239 5.56 9.07 -4.45
C LEU A 239 6.70 8.94 -3.44
N GLY A 240 6.67 9.73 -2.38
CA GLY A 240 7.70 9.77 -1.35
C GLY A 240 7.87 8.46 -0.59
N ALA A 241 9.01 8.31 0.10
CA ALA A 241 9.29 7.10 0.87
C ALA A 241 8.30 6.93 2.04
N HIS A 242 7.67 5.75 2.11
CA HIS A 242 6.63 5.43 3.10
C HIS A 242 6.52 3.93 3.34
N THR A 243 5.70 3.56 4.32
CA THR A 243 5.15 2.21 4.50
C THR A 243 3.64 2.26 4.32
N ASP A 244 3.02 1.16 3.89
CA ASP A 244 1.57 1.06 3.80
C ASP A 244 0.92 0.86 5.18
N ILE A 245 -0.34 1.30 5.29
CA ILE A 245 -1.06 1.31 6.57
C ILE A 245 -1.72 -0.05 6.85
N GLN A 246 -2.37 -0.63 5.84
CA GLN A 246 -3.22 -1.82 5.96
C GLN A 246 -2.38 -3.11 6.14
N MET A 247 -3.03 -4.26 6.01
CA MET A 247 -2.34 -5.56 6.10
C MET A 247 -1.48 -5.82 4.86
N MET A 248 -2.06 -5.58 3.68
CA MET A 248 -1.46 -5.96 2.41
C MET A 248 -1.91 -5.01 1.31
N THR A 249 -1.03 -4.81 0.34
CA THR A 249 -1.32 -4.10 -0.91
C THR A 249 -1.03 -5.01 -2.09
N ILE A 250 -1.94 -5.05 -3.06
CA ILE A 250 -1.75 -5.69 -4.36
C ILE A 250 -1.68 -4.59 -5.40
N ILE A 251 -0.62 -4.54 -6.20
CA ILE A 251 -0.33 -3.44 -7.11
C ILE A 251 -0.28 -3.95 -8.55
N ALA A 252 -1.23 -3.50 -9.38
CA ALA A 252 -1.10 -3.54 -10.84
C ALA A 252 -0.44 -2.25 -11.33
N GLN A 253 0.35 -2.33 -12.41
CA GLN A 253 0.97 -1.15 -13.02
C GLN A 253 1.19 -1.31 -14.53
N LYS A 254 1.08 -0.20 -15.27
CA LYS A 254 1.26 -0.10 -16.73
C LYS A 254 2.10 1.15 -17.05
N PRO A 255 3.09 1.13 -17.92
CA PRO A 255 3.62 -0.09 -18.57
C PRO A 255 4.43 -0.93 -17.56
N TYR A 256 4.42 -2.24 -17.77
CA TYR A 256 5.09 -3.21 -16.86
C TYR A 256 6.61 -3.06 -16.82
N SER A 257 7.19 -2.50 -17.88
CA SER A 257 8.65 -2.27 -17.99
C SER A 257 9.13 -1.03 -17.23
N ALA A 258 8.22 -0.19 -16.72
CA ALA A 258 8.58 1.03 -16.00
C ALA A 258 8.93 0.72 -14.53
N GLU A 259 10.15 0.31 -14.27
CA GLU A 259 10.68 -0.03 -12.94
C GLU A 259 10.88 1.21 -12.06
N CYS A 260 9.78 1.89 -11.71
CA CYS A 260 9.79 3.10 -10.89
C CYS A 260 9.63 2.82 -9.38
N LEU A 261 9.07 1.66 -9.01
CA LEU A 261 8.93 1.23 -7.62
C LEU A 261 10.29 0.78 -7.08
N GLU A 262 10.66 1.30 -5.93
CA GLU A 262 11.91 0.99 -5.25
C GLU A 262 11.62 0.62 -3.79
N VAL A 263 12.21 -0.47 -3.30
CA VAL A 263 12.02 -1.04 -1.96
C VAL A 263 13.34 -0.99 -1.22
N LEU A 264 13.32 -0.46 0.00
CA LEU A 264 14.52 -0.23 0.81
C LEU A 264 14.91 -1.49 1.58
N ASN A 265 16.12 -2.01 1.36
CA ASN A 265 16.64 -3.11 2.16
C ASN A 265 17.32 -2.63 3.46
N ALA A 266 17.69 -3.56 4.35
CA ALA A 266 18.32 -3.24 5.63
C ALA A 266 19.73 -2.61 5.50
N ALA A 267 20.39 -2.77 4.34
CA ALA A 267 21.66 -2.10 4.03
C ALA A 267 21.49 -0.66 3.52
N GLY A 268 20.25 -0.14 3.47
CA GLY A 268 19.96 1.20 2.94
C GLY A 268 19.99 1.29 1.42
N GLN A 269 19.88 0.16 0.72
CA GLN A 269 19.89 0.10 -0.73
C GLN A 269 18.46 -0.01 -1.27
N TRP A 270 18.19 0.69 -2.37
CA TRP A 270 16.92 0.64 -3.08
C TRP A 270 16.94 -0.49 -4.11
N VAL A 271 16.03 -1.47 -3.93
CA VAL A 271 15.89 -2.65 -4.79
C VAL A 271 14.60 -2.54 -5.59
N LYS A 272 14.66 -2.81 -6.89
CA LYS A 272 13.49 -2.77 -7.78
C LYS A 272 12.90 -4.16 -7.96
N PRO A 273 11.56 -4.33 -7.90
CA PRO A 273 10.93 -5.56 -8.31
C PRO A 273 11.09 -5.75 -9.82
N LYS A 274 11.41 -6.97 -10.23
CA LYS A 274 11.38 -7.34 -11.65
C LYS A 274 9.91 -7.52 -12.06
N LEU A 275 9.46 -6.69 -12.98
CA LEU A 275 8.09 -6.71 -13.46
C LEU A 275 7.99 -7.60 -14.71
N GLU A 276 6.99 -8.48 -14.69
CA GLU A 276 6.61 -9.32 -15.84
C GLU A 276 5.15 -8.99 -16.21
N PRO A 277 4.75 -9.23 -17.46
CA PRO A 277 3.33 -9.15 -17.84
C PRO A 277 2.48 -10.05 -16.94
N GLU A 278 1.24 -9.66 -16.72
CA GLU A 278 0.25 -10.42 -15.95
C GLU A 278 0.73 -10.82 -14.54
N THR A 279 1.46 -9.90 -13.89
CA THR A 279 1.90 -10.07 -12.50
C THR A 279 1.47 -8.88 -11.66
N PHE A 280 1.26 -9.13 -10.36
CA PHE A 280 1.10 -8.07 -9.37
C PHE A 280 2.33 -8.01 -8.46
N VAL A 281 2.65 -6.81 -8.00
CA VAL A 281 3.51 -6.65 -6.82
C VAL A 281 2.64 -6.70 -5.59
N VAL A 282 3.08 -7.43 -4.57
CA VAL A 282 2.41 -7.52 -3.27
C VAL A 282 3.37 -7.05 -2.19
N ASN A 283 2.87 -6.24 -1.27
CA ASN A 283 3.61 -5.85 -0.08
C ASN A 283 2.75 -5.90 1.18
N LEU A 284 3.42 -6.10 2.31
CA LEU A 284 2.80 -6.01 3.63
C LEU A 284 2.87 -4.59 4.17
N GLY A 285 1.87 -4.22 4.96
CA GLY A 285 1.80 -2.94 5.63
C GLY A 285 1.89 -3.03 7.15
N ASP A 286 1.80 -1.88 7.80
CA ASP A 286 2.04 -1.72 9.23
C ASP A 286 1.08 -2.51 10.12
N MET A 287 -0.15 -2.78 9.64
CA MET A 287 -1.10 -3.62 10.36
C MET A 287 -0.57 -5.06 10.52
N THR A 288 0.03 -5.63 9.46
CA THR A 288 0.69 -6.94 9.50
C THR A 288 1.96 -6.90 10.35
N GLY A 289 2.76 -5.85 10.23
CA GLY A 289 3.92 -5.65 11.12
C GLY A 289 3.51 -5.69 12.59
N ARG A 290 2.43 -4.98 12.95
CA ARG A 290 1.91 -4.97 14.31
C ARG A 290 1.40 -6.35 14.77
N LEU A 291 0.67 -7.08 13.93
CA LEU A 291 0.19 -8.43 14.24
C LEU A 291 1.34 -9.41 14.52
N THR A 292 2.48 -9.22 13.89
CA THR A 292 3.62 -10.13 13.93
C THR A 292 4.83 -9.59 14.71
N ASN A 293 4.66 -8.55 15.51
CA ASN A 293 5.76 -7.91 16.26
C ASN A 293 6.95 -7.55 15.34
N ASP A 294 6.65 -7.13 14.11
CA ASP A 294 7.57 -6.85 13.00
C ASP A 294 8.42 -8.06 12.53
N VAL A 295 8.00 -9.28 12.82
CA VAL A 295 8.61 -10.47 12.19
C VAL A 295 8.28 -10.51 10.69
N PHE A 296 7.06 -10.17 10.31
CA PHE A 296 6.69 -9.88 8.92
C PHE A 296 6.87 -8.39 8.66
N GLN A 297 7.59 -8.06 7.60
CA GLN A 297 8.11 -6.73 7.39
C GLN A 297 7.10 -5.80 6.69
N SER A 298 6.82 -4.64 7.29
CA SER A 298 6.26 -3.50 6.57
C SER A 298 7.42 -2.68 6.03
N THR A 299 7.78 -2.89 4.77
CA THR A 299 9.03 -2.39 4.21
C THR A 299 8.85 -1.03 3.55
N VAL A 300 9.77 -0.12 3.81
CA VAL A 300 9.80 1.22 3.22
C VAL A 300 9.97 1.12 1.72
N HIS A 301 9.16 1.86 0.98
CA HIS A 301 9.22 1.91 -0.48
C HIS A 301 8.87 3.31 -0.99
N ARG A 302 9.24 3.58 -2.24
CA ARG A 302 8.98 4.86 -2.92
C ARG A 302 8.74 4.64 -4.40
N VAL A 303 8.24 5.67 -5.09
CA VAL A 303 8.16 5.71 -6.55
C VAL A 303 9.02 6.87 -7.06
N ARG A 304 10.00 6.54 -7.89
CA ARG A 304 10.81 7.52 -8.62
C ARG A 304 10.43 7.48 -10.09
N ASN A 305 10.04 8.62 -10.65
CA ASN A 305 9.68 8.75 -12.06
C ASN A 305 10.93 8.81 -12.97
N LYS A 306 11.88 7.90 -12.69
CA LYS A 306 13.06 7.66 -13.52
C LYS A 306 13.11 6.21 -13.96
N THR A 307 13.30 5.98 -15.24
CA THR A 307 13.69 4.68 -15.78
C THR A 307 15.22 4.51 -15.69
N ALA A 308 15.72 3.29 -15.91
CA ALA A 308 17.16 3.03 -16.00
C ALA A 308 17.86 3.88 -17.07
N GLU A 309 17.13 4.36 -18.08
CA GLU A 309 17.60 5.19 -19.19
C GLU A 309 17.48 6.70 -18.95
N GLY A 310 16.95 7.13 -17.78
CA GLY A 310 16.80 8.53 -17.41
C GLY A 310 15.42 8.90 -16.91
N LYS A 311 14.64 9.71 -17.66
CA LYS A 311 13.33 10.23 -17.25
C LYS A 311 12.19 9.33 -17.69
N LEU A 312 11.07 9.40 -16.99
CA LEU A 312 9.82 8.81 -17.45
C LEU A 312 9.37 9.54 -18.72
N SER A 313 9.51 8.88 -19.86
CA SER A 313 9.21 9.46 -21.19
C SER A 313 7.74 9.32 -21.59
N GLN A 314 6.95 8.55 -20.85
CA GLN A 314 5.54 8.29 -21.11
C GLN A 314 4.74 8.24 -19.80
N SER A 315 3.43 8.41 -19.90
CA SER A 315 2.51 8.22 -18.77
C SER A 315 2.66 6.84 -18.17
N ARG A 316 2.63 6.78 -16.85
CA ARG A 316 2.60 5.53 -16.09
C ARG A 316 1.35 5.50 -15.22
N TYR A 317 0.68 4.36 -15.21
CA TYR A 317 -0.51 4.13 -14.41
C TYR A 317 -0.26 3.03 -13.40
N SER A 318 -0.89 3.15 -12.22
CA SER A 318 -0.81 2.13 -11.17
C SER A 318 -2.13 2.06 -10.41
N MET A 319 -2.54 0.86 -10.03
CA MET A 319 -3.77 0.63 -9.27
C MET A 319 -3.48 -0.23 -8.04
N PRO A 320 -2.87 0.32 -6.98
CA PRO A 320 -2.80 -0.37 -5.71
C PRO A 320 -4.19 -0.60 -5.12
N PHE A 321 -4.43 -1.83 -4.73
CA PHE A 321 -5.57 -2.27 -3.94
C PHE A 321 -5.06 -2.58 -2.53
N PHE A 322 -5.43 -1.74 -1.58
CA PHE A 322 -5.07 -1.87 -0.18
C PHE A 322 -6.12 -2.68 0.55
N PHE A 323 -5.69 -3.59 1.42
CA PHE A 323 -6.59 -4.46 2.16
C PHE A 323 -6.17 -4.60 3.62
N GLY A 324 -7.11 -4.42 4.55
CA GLY A 324 -6.89 -4.52 5.98
C GLY A 324 -8.08 -5.12 6.72
N MET A 325 -7.90 -5.41 8.00
CA MET A 325 -8.96 -5.90 8.87
C MET A 325 -10.14 -4.92 8.93
N SER A 326 -11.28 -5.40 9.38
CA SER A 326 -12.49 -4.57 9.58
C SER A 326 -12.21 -3.42 10.55
N ASN A 327 -12.93 -2.32 10.37
CA ASN A 327 -12.70 -1.08 11.13
C ASN A 327 -12.82 -1.26 12.66
N ASP A 328 -13.67 -2.16 13.09
CA ASP A 328 -13.98 -2.48 14.50
C ASP A 328 -13.10 -3.60 15.09
N GLU A 329 -12.34 -4.32 14.26
CA GLU A 329 -11.44 -5.37 14.72
C GLU A 329 -10.26 -4.80 15.50
N LEU A 330 -9.96 -5.43 16.65
CA LEU A 330 -8.82 -5.07 17.48
C LEU A 330 -7.53 -5.70 16.92
N ILE A 331 -6.56 -4.86 16.61
CA ILE A 331 -5.24 -5.28 16.16
C ILE A 331 -4.34 -5.40 17.39
N THR A 332 -4.03 -6.65 17.75
CA THR A 332 -3.07 -6.99 18.81
C THR A 332 -2.01 -7.91 18.24
N THR A 333 -0.83 -7.85 18.80
CA THR A 333 0.26 -8.76 18.43
C THR A 333 -0.10 -10.20 18.79
N LEU A 334 0.12 -11.12 17.85
CA LEU A 334 -0.12 -12.55 18.03
C LEU A 334 0.94 -13.14 18.97
N PRO A 335 0.55 -13.96 19.98
CA PRO A 335 1.47 -14.41 21.04
C PRO A 335 2.72 -15.14 20.53
N GLN A 336 2.59 -15.92 19.45
CA GLN A 336 3.71 -16.68 18.87
C GLN A 336 4.84 -15.82 18.30
N PHE A 337 4.61 -14.52 18.09
CA PHE A 337 5.64 -13.58 17.64
C PHE A 337 6.30 -12.80 18.77
N VAL A 338 5.92 -13.10 20.02
CA VAL A 338 6.52 -12.52 21.22
C VAL A 338 7.38 -13.58 21.88
N THR A 339 8.69 -13.41 21.85
CA THR A 339 9.67 -14.34 22.41
C THR A 339 10.68 -13.59 23.30
N GLU A 340 11.58 -14.30 23.96
CA GLU A 340 12.68 -13.68 24.71
C GLU A 340 13.60 -12.86 23.79
N GLU A 341 13.84 -13.33 22.56
CA GLU A 341 14.68 -12.66 21.57
C GLU A 341 13.94 -11.52 20.84
N ASN A 342 12.60 -11.56 20.79
CA ASN A 342 11.74 -10.54 20.20
C ASN A 342 10.61 -10.17 21.18
N PRO A 343 10.91 -9.49 22.29
CA PRO A 343 9.91 -9.07 23.26
C PRO A 343 8.87 -8.13 22.62
N LEU A 344 7.66 -8.11 23.18
CA LEU A 344 6.60 -7.24 22.68
C LEU A 344 7.07 -5.79 22.66
N LYS A 345 6.99 -5.17 21.50
CA LYS A 345 7.43 -3.78 21.29
C LYS A 345 6.54 -2.80 22.05
N GLU A 346 7.14 -1.77 22.62
CA GLU A 346 6.47 -0.78 23.46
C GLU A 346 5.29 -0.10 22.74
N ASN A 347 5.47 0.27 21.47
CA ASN A 347 4.42 0.85 20.64
C ASN A 347 3.29 -0.12 20.27
N TYR A 348 3.39 -1.41 20.60
CA TYR A 348 2.38 -2.44 20.38
C TYR A 348 1.68 -2.92 21.65
N LEU A 349 2.11 -2.45 22.84
CA LEU A 349 1.50 -2.78 24.13
C LEU A 349 -0.01 -2.46 24.17
N ARG A 350 -0.41 -1.34 23.55
CA ARG A 350 -1.81 -0.98 23.42
C ARG A 350 -2.37 -1.55 22.12
N GLY A 351 -3.43 -2.37 22.21
CA GLY A 351 -4.26 -2.72 21.07
C GLY A 351 -4.94 -1.48 20.49
N MET A 352 -5.17 -1.46 19.18
CA MET A 352 -5.95 -0.42 18.53
C MET A 352 -6.89 -1.04 17.50
N THR A 353 -8.03 -0.39 17.24
CA THR A 353 -8.95 -0.86 16.19
C THR A 353 -8.38 -0.58 14.81
N GLY A 354 -8.87 -1.30 13.79
CA GLY A 354 -8.54 -1.03 12.39
C GLY A 354 -8.82 0.43 12.02
N TYR A 355 -9.94 0.98 12.52
CA TYR A 355 -10.31 2.38 12.32
C TYR A 355 -9.31 3.37 12.92
N GLU A 356 -8.90 3.16 14.18
CA GLU A 356 -7.90 4.02 14.84
C GLU A 356 -6.56 3.98 14.10
N HIS A 357 -6.10 2.77 13.75
CA HIS A 357 -4.85 2.55 13.04
C HIS A 357 -4.84 3.28 11.68
N TYR A 358 -5.90 3.12 10.90
CA TYR A 358 -6.04 3.70 9.57
C TYR A 358 -6.15 5.22 9.62
N ASN A 359 -7.07 5.76 10.44
CA ASN A 359 -7.34 7.19 10.44
C ASN A 359 -6.18 8.04 10.98
N ARG A 360 -5.43 7.57 11.99
CA ARG A 360 -4.23 8.27 12.49
C ARG A 360 -3.23 8.57 11.37
N ARG A 361 -3.03 7.62 10.46
CA ARG A 361 -2.10 7.74 9.33
C ARG A 361 -2.68 8.56 8.19
N LEU A 362 -3.95 8.35 7.87
CA LEU A 362 -4.63 9.05 6.78
C LEU A 362 -4.69 10.57 7.02
N GLN A 363 -5.03 10.99 8.23
CA GLN A 363 -5.06 12.42 8.60
C GLN A 363 -3.71 13.10 8.45
N ARG A 364 -2.62 12.39 8.73
CA ARG A 364 -1.25 12.92 8.55
C ARG A 364 -0.90 13.12 7.07
N ALA A 365 -1.26 12.15 6.23
CA ALA A 365 -0.97 12.21 4.79
C ALA A 365 -1.75 13.33 4.08
N HIS A 366 -2.95 13.64 4.58
CA HIS A 366 -3.88 14.62 3.98
C HIS A 366 -3.99 15.92 4.78
N HIS A 367 -2.87 16.48 5.27
CA HIS A 367 -2.85 17.68 6.11
C HIS A 367 -3.47 18.94 5.46
N LYS A 368 -3.56 19.00 4.12
CA LYS A 368 -4.23 20.08 3.37
C LYS A 368 -5.75 19.90 3.27
N HIS A 369 -6.29 18.73 3.65
CA HIS A 369 -7.72 18.47 3.54
C HIS A 369 -8.52 19.22 4.62
N PRO A 370 -9.71 19.80 4.29
CA PRO A 370 -10.54 20.54 5.26
C PRO A 370 -10.85 19.77 6.54
N SER A 371 -11.10 18.45 6.46
CA SER A 371 -11.36 17.61 7.64
C SER A 371 -10.15 17.46 8.56
N ALA A 372 -8.93 17.48 8.01
CA ALA A 372 -7.69 17.45 8.80
C ALA A 372 -7.45 18.79 9.51
N VAL A 373 -7.78 19.90 8.85
CA VAL A 373 -7.63 21.25 9.42
C VAL A 373 -8.64 21.49 10.56
N SER A 374 -9.88 21.00 10.44
CA SER A 374 -10.90 21.14 11.48
C SER A 374 -10.61 20.31 12.75
N SER A 375 -9.88 19.21 12.62
CA SER A 375 -9.44 18.38 13.75
C SER A 375 -8.19 18.91 14.47
N ALA A 376 -7.54 19.94 13.92
CA ALA A 376 -6.39 20.63 14.51
C ALA A 376 -6.76 21.57 15.68
N SER A 377 -7.90 21.36 16.37
CA SER A 377 -8.20 22.04 17.62
C SER A 377 -7.20 21.58 18.69
N THR A 378 -6.23 22.40 18.96
CA THR A 378 -5.43 22.67 20.18
C THR A 378 -4.96 21.51 21.08
N ALA A 379 -5.46 20.30 20.98
CA ALA A 379 -4.98 19.14 21.72
C ALA A 379 -4.27 18.18 20.76
N LEU A 380 -3.02 17.85 21.06
CA LEU A 380 -2.32 16.75 20.40
C LEU A 380 -3.15 15.47 20.53
N PRO A 381 -3.30 14.66 19.49
CA PRO A 381 -3.91 13.34 19.63
C PRO A 381 -3.20 12.55 20.74
N PRO A 382 -3.91 11.73 21.53
CA PRO A 382 -3.29 10.91 22.56
C PRO A 382 -2.13 10.08 21.97
N GLY A 383 -0.97 10.12 22.61
CA GLY A 383 0.24 9.43 22.17
C GLY A 383 1.02 10.16 21.07
N MET A 384 0.97 11.50 21.05
CA MET A 384 1.80 12.34 20.18
C MET A 384 2.46 13.47 20.95
N THR A 385 3.75 13.69 20.68
CA THR A 385 4.50 14.88 21.12
C THR A 385 4.95 15.71 19.93
N LYS A 386 5.21 17.01 20.17
CA LYS A 386 5.91 17.86 19.20
C LYS A 386 7.40 17.87 19.51
N VAL A 387 8.20 17.36 18.58
CA VAL A 387 9.66 17.50 18.62
C VAL A 387 10.08 18.42 17.47
N ASN A 388 10.69 19.54 17.79
CA ASN A 388 11.11 20.56 16.81
C ASN A 388 10.02 21.04 15.84
N GLY A 389 8.77 21.12 16.33
CA GLY A 389 7.62 21.55 15.51
C GLY A 389 6.96 20.44 14.68
N VAL A 390 7.52 19.26 14.65
CA VAL A 390 6.99 18.08 13.97
C VAL A 390 6.26 17.20 14.99
N LEU A 391 5.05 16.73 14.61
CA LEU A 391 4.29 15.76 15.40
C LEU A 391 4.97 14.39 15.28
N VAL A 392 5.42 13.83 16.41
CA VAL A 392 5.96 12.48 16.49
C VAL A 392 5.04 11.61 17.36
N ASP A 393 4.93 10.32 17.05
CA ASP A 393 4.28 9.38 17.96
C ASP A 393 5.10 9.31 19.24
N ASP A 394 4.42 9.35 20.38
CA ASP A 394 5.05 8.94 21.64
C ASP A 394 5.39 7.45 21.47
N MET A 395 6.69 7.17 21.37
CA MET A 395 7.22 5.79 21.29
C MET A 395 7.00 5.08 22.62
#